data_342950d50ca2d679e5336cf8e62975c9
#
_entry.id   342950d50ca2d679e5336cf8e62975c9
#
_cell.length_a   1.000
_cell.length_b   1.000
_cell.length_c   1.000
_cell.angle_alpha   90.00
_cell.angle_beta   90.00
_cell.angle_gamma   90.00
#
_symmetry.space_group_name_H-M   'P 1'
#
loop_
_entity.id
_entity.type
_entity.pdbx_description
1 polymer ?
#
loop_
_entity_poly.entity_id
_entity_poly.type
_entity_poly.pdbx_seq_one_letter_code
_entity_poly.pdbx_strand_id
1 'polypeptide(L)'
;MKQTAISRGLFWTGLEKLFVQAVSFAQGVVLARFLCPEDFGLAAMLGIFLGIGATLADCGLGSALVVRKFADCGRLIERKVLWWNLGVGGAIYLVLCISAPWIAAFYHQPVLRGIVWVMGLGIVLNAASSVPTARLTREMQFARMSIANAAGTLVAAAVAITMALRGAGVWSVATLGVALAGVRTACVWVFARTAERADAEPSTVAFRDLLRYGSGVTASGLIHSVYINLYELILGKMQNPAAVGLYNRGNGWVTAACNFVNPAIERVAFPVLAKTETRGMRFLALNIVLLWPGLAVLWIWAPEIVRFVFGDQWLASVPCLRILICGQLFTPFGNIALNALRARGRADLILRTDAVKKPLGLVALACGIPFGLVGICWAKVASDFFEAAADAWYAWRGKLPELERMLG
;
A
#
# COMPACT_ATOMS: atom_id res chain seq x y z
N MET A 1 1.19 -33.13 -6.70
CA MET A 1 1.76 -32.04 -7.49
C MET A 1 1.28 -30.61 -7.09
N LYS A 2 0.00 -30.34 -6.81
CA LYS A 2 -0.46 -28.98 -6.42
C LYS A 2 0.07 -28.45 -5.09
N GLN A 3 0.27 -29.30 -4.08
CA GLN A 3 0.77 -28.89 -2.76
C GLN A 3 2.24 -28.43 -2.78
N THR A 4 3.08 -29.07 -3.55
CA THR A 4 4.50 -28.68 -3.73
C THR A 4 4.67 -27.37 -4.50
N ALA A 5 3.78 -27.09 -5.45
CA ALA A 5 3.79 -25.80 -6.17
C ALA A 5 3.37 -24.63 -5.27
N ILE A 6 2.39 -24.85 -4.39
CA ILE A 6 1.94 -23.82 -3.43
C ILE A 6 3.02 -23.52 -2.39
N SER A 7 3.66 -24.56 -1.81
CA SER A 7 4.72 -24.37 -0.82
C SER A 7 5.95 -23.66 -1.42
N ARG A 8 6.32 -24.02 -2.66
CA ARG A 8 7.39 -23.36 -3.40
C ARG A 8 7.06 -21.90 -3.74
N GLY A 9 5.81 -21.62 -4.12
CA GLY A 9 5.34 -20.25 -4.36
C GLY A 9 5.38 -19.38 -3.09
N LEU A 10 4.96 -19.92 -1.95
CA LEU A 10 5.03 -19.26 -0.65
C LEU A 10 6.47 -18.97 -0.22
N PHE A 11 7.38 -19.90 -0.44
CA PHE A 11 8.81 -19.72 -0.15
C PHE A 11 9.40 -18.57 -0.98
N TRP A 12 9.19 -18.57 -2.30
CA TRP A 12 9.69 -17.51 -3.19
C TRP A 12 9.11 -16.13 -2.83
N THR A 13 7.81 -16.06 -2.56
CA THR A 13 7.16 -14.81 -2.14
C THR A 13 7.67 -14.31 -0.77
N GLY A 14 7.98 -15.22 0.14
CA GLY A 14 8.58 -14.88 1.43
C GLY A 14 10.00 -14.33 1.28
N LEU A 15 10.84 -15.02 0.51
CA LEU A 15 12.22 -14.61 0.24
C LEU A 15 12.28 -13.27 -0.49
N GLU A 16 11.42 -13.07 -1.49
CA GLU A 16 11.25 -11.80 -2.19
C GLU A 16 10.94 -10.66 -1.23
N LYS A 17 9.94 -10.84 -0.37
CA LYS A 17 9.56 -9.79 0.60
C LYS A 17 10.71 -9.38 1.50
N LEU A 18 11.47 -10.34 2.00
CA LEU A 18 12.65 -10.06 2.81
C LEU A 18 13.72 -9.30 2.01
N PHE A 19 14.00 -9.76 0.80
CA PHE A 19 14.98 -9.11 -0.09
C PHE A 19 14.56 -7.69 -0.45
N VAL A 20 13.32 -7.50 -0.94
CA VAL A 20 12.78 -6.18 -1.29
C VAL A 20 12.78 -5.25 -0.08
N GLN A 21 12.40 -5.74 1.10
CA GLN A 21 12.41 -4.95 2.33
C GLN A 21 13.84 -4.55 2.73
N ALA A 22 14.80 -5.46 2.64
CA ALA A 22 16.21 -5.16 2.95
C ALA A 22 16.80 -4.13 1.99
N VAL A 23 16.58 -4.30 0.67
CA VAL A 23 17.07 -3.35 -0.35
C VAL A 23 16.37 -1.99 -0.18
N SER A 24 15.05 -1.95 0.03
CA SER A 24 14.30 -0.70 0.24
C SER A 24 14.74 0.02 1.53
N PHE A 25 15.05 -0.73 2.57
CA PHE A 25 15.58 -0.17 3.81
C PHE A 25 16.98 0.44 3.58
N ALA A 26 17.90 -0.33 3.00
CA ALA A 26 19.26 0.14 2.71
C ALA A 26 19.24 1.38 1.81
N GLN A 27 18.45 1.35 0.73
CA GLN A 27 18.22 2.48 -0.15
C GLN A 27 17.65 3.69 0.63
N GLY A 28 16.64 3.46 1.47
CA GLY A 28 16.03 4.50 2.28
C GLY A 28 17.03 5.18 3.25
N VAL A 29 17.95 4.39 3.82
CA VAL A 29 19.04 4.90 4.67
C VAL A 29 20.01 5.76 3.84
N VAL A 30 20.47 5.25 2.71
CA VAL A 30 21.40 5.98 1.84
C VAL A 30 20.79 7.29 1.37
N LEU A 31 19.57 7.25 0.82
CA LEU A 31 18.88 8.45 0.34
C LEU A 31 18.66 9.47 1.46
N ALA A 32 18.29 9.03 2.66
CA ALA A 32 18.08 9.94 3.79
C ALA A 32 19.36 10.66 4.26
N ARG A 33 20.53 10.12 3.99
CA ARG A 33 21.82 10.77 4.31
C ARG A 33 22.23 11.85 3.30
N PHE A 34 21.77 11.72 2.04
CA PHE A 34 22.11 12.66 0.97
C PHE A 34 21.00 13.68 0.68
N LEU A 35 19.77 13.39 1.07
CA LEU A 35 18.59 14.19 0.76
C LEU A 35 18.00 14.80 2.05
N CYS A 36 17.47 16.01 1.93
CA CYS A 36 16.79 16.67 3.04
C CYS A 36 15.34 16.20 3.20
N PRO A 37 14.69 16.47 4.35
CA PRO A 37 13.27 16.15 4.54
C PRO A 37 12.35 16.77 3.51
N GLU A 38 12.69 17.94 2.96
CA GLU A 38 11.91 18.63 1.92
C GLU A 38 11.80 17.81 0.63
N ASP A 39 12.91 17.17 0.19
CA ASP A 39 12.92 16.34 -1.03
C ASP A 39 11.95 15.17 -0.93
N PHE A 40 11.91 14.51 0.22
CA PHE A 40 10.95 13.43 0.48
C PHE A 40 9.52 13.95 0.59
N GLY A 41 9.36 15.12 1.20
CA GLY A 41 8.07 15.77 1.35
C GLY A 41 7.45 16.17 0.02
N LEU A 42 8.22 16.76 -0.88
CA LEU A 42 7.76 17.11 -2.24
C LEU A 42 7.27 15.88 -3.02
N ALA A 43 7.99 14.76 -2.93
CA ALA A 43 7.54 13.52 -3.56
C ALA A 43 6.26 12.95 -2.90
N ALA A 44 6.17 12.99 -1.57
CA ALA A 44 5.02 12.48 -0.82
C ALA A 44 3.75 13.31 -1.04
N MET A 45 3.85 14.63 -1.22
CA MET A 45 2.72 15.50 -1.55
C MET A 45 1.95 15.07 -2.81
N LEU A 46 2.62 14.38 -3.73
CA LEU A 46 1.99 13.86 -4.94
C LEU A 46 1.30 12.51 -4.73
N GLY A 47 1.49 11.87 -3.57
CA GLY A 47 0.98 10.54 -3.27
C GLY A 47 -0.51 10.38 -3.54
N ILE A 48 -1.34 11.36 -3.17
CA ILE A 48 -2.80 11.30 -3.39
C ILE A 48 -3.17 11.33 -4.88
N PHE A 49 -2.56 12.22 -5.66
CA PHE A 49 -2.85 12.37 -7.09
C PHE A 49 -2.41 11.13 -7.86
N LEU A 50 -1.21 10.63 -7.54
CA LEU A 50 -0.66 9.42 -8.16
C LEU A 50 -1.42 8.17 -7.72
N GLY A 51 -1.81 8.08 -6.44
CA GLY A 51 -2.58 6.96 -5.90
C GLY A 51 -3.98 6.86 -6.52
N ILE A 52 -4.70 7.97 -6.64
CA ILE A 52 -5.98 8.05 -7.34
C ILE A 52 -5.79 7.67 -8.81
N GLY A 53 -4.79 8.26 -9.48
CA GLY A 53 -4.48 7.99 -10.87
C GLY A 53 -4.16 6.51 -11.13
N ALA A 54 -3.32 5.91 -10.31
CA ALA A 54 -2.97 4.48 -10.41
C ALA A 54 -4.19 3.56 -10.20
N THR A 55 -5.04 3.88 -9.22
CA THR A 55 -6.26 3.10 -8.94
C THR A 55 -7.26 3.18 -10.09
N LEU A 56 -7.44 4.36 -10.67
CA LEU A 56 -8.30 4.56 -11.85
C LEU A 56 -7.74 3.87 -13.09
N ALA A 57 -6.41 3.90 -13.28
CA ALA A 57 -5.77 3.29 -14.45
C ALA A 57 -5.83 1.75 -14.44
N ASP A 58 -5.80 1.10 -13.26
CA ASP A 58 -5.96 -0.36 -13.16
C ASP A 58 -7.40 -0.80 -13.48
N CYS A 59 -8.40 0.09 -13.27
CA CYS A 59 -9.83 -0.21 -13.46
C CYS A 59 -10.31 -1.51 -12.80
N GLY A 60 -9.53 -2.11 -11.88
CA GLY A 60 -9.79 -3.42 -11.28
C GLY A 60 -9.76 -4.59 -12.29
N LEU A 61 -9.38 -4.34 -13.55
CA LEU A 61 -9.40 -5.34 -14.61
C LEU A 61 -8.27 -6.37 -14.44
N GLY A 62 -7.12 -5.97 -13.87
CA GLY A 62 -6.06 -6.90 -13.51
C GLY A 62 -6.55 -7.97 -12.54
N SER A 63 -7.25 -7.55 -11.50
CA SER A 63 -7.88 -8.45 -10.53
C SER A 63 -8.98 -9.31 -11.15
N ALA A 64 -9.82 -8.75 -12.04
CA ALA A 64 -10.87 -9.47 -12.74
C ALA A 64 -10.31 -10.64 -13.55
N LEU A 65 -9.20 -10.44 -14.27
CA LEU A 65 -8.56 -11.50 -15.08
C LEU A 65 -8.05 -12.69 -14.25
N VAL A 66 -7.81 -12.52 -12.97
CA VAL A 66 -7.33 -13.58 -12.07
C VAL A 66 -8.48 -14.37 -11.45
N VAL A 67 -9.67 -13.78 -11.32
CA VAL A 67 -10.82 -14.44 -10.71
C VAL A 67 -11.28 -15.62 -11.56
N ARG A 68 -11.52 -16.77 -10.91
CA ARG A 68 -11.89 -18.04 -11.57
C ARG A 68 -13.05 -17.93 -12.56
N LYS A 69 -14.04 -17.07 -12.29
CA LYS A 69 -15.18 -16.81 -13.17
C LYS A 69 -14.79 -16.28 -14.55
N PHE A 70 -13.62 -15.62 -14.64
CA PHE A 70 -13.09 -14.98 -15.84
C PHE A 70 -11.77 -15.61 -16.31
N ALA A 71 -11.39 -16.77 -15.74
CA ALA A 71 -10.09 -17.41 -16.01
C ALA A 71 -9.93 -17.87 -17.48
N ASP A 72 -11.06 -18.19 -18.14
CA ASP A 72 -11.09 -18.68 -19.53
C ASP A 72 -11.21 -17.53 -20.54
N CYS A 73 -10.75 -16.34 -20.19
CA CYS A 73 -10.68 -15.22 -21.12
C CYS A 73 -9.69 -15.49 -22.25
N GLY A 74 -10.19 -15.54 -23.49
CA GLY A 74 -9.36 -15.68 -24.67
C GLY A 74 -8.45 -14.48 -24.92
N ARG A 75 -7.44 -14.67 -25.79
CA ARG A 75 -6.44 -13.64 -26.15
C ARG A 75 -7.04 -12.29 -26.59
N LEU A 76 -8.19 -12.32 -27.24
CA LEU A 76 -8.89 -11.10 -27.68
C LEU A 76 -9.33 -10.24 -26.50
N ILE A 77 -9.81 -10.84 -25.42
CA ILE A 77 -10.22 -10.11 -24.22
C ILE A 77 -9.00 -9.57 -23.47
N GLU A 78 -7.95 -10.37 -23.29
CA GLU A 78 -6.70 -9.89 -22.70
C GLU A 78 -6.12 -8.68 -23.46
N ARG A 79 -6.16 -8.73 -24.81
CA ARG A 79 -5.73 -7.62 -25.66
C ARG A 79 -6.63 -6.38 -25.49
N LYS A 80 -7.96 -6.58 -25.44
CA LYS A 80 -8.90 -5.47 -25.16
C LYS A 80 -8.66 -4.85 -23.80
N VAL A 81 -8.45 -5.65 -22.74
CA VAL A 81 -8.12 -5.17 -21.38
C VAL A 81 -6.81 -4.40 -21.39
N LEU A 82 -5.79 -4.89 -22.07
CA LEU A 82 -4.49 -4.21 -22.16
C LEU A 82 -4.63 -2.82 -22.80
N TRP A 83 -5.27 -2.75 -23.97
CA TRP A 83 -5.45 -1.48 -24.67
C TRP A 83 -6.36 -0.52 -23.90
N TRP A 84 -7.37 -1.05 -23.22
CA TRP A 84 -8.23 -0.26 -22.33
C TRP A 84 -7.43 0.35 -21.18
N ASN A 85 -6.66 -0.47 -20.46
CA ASN A 85 -5.83 0.02 -19.35
C ASN A 85 -4.76 1.01 -19.80
N LEU A 86 -4.13 0.77 -20.95
CA LEU A 86 -3.16 1.71 -21.54
C LEU A 86 -3.84 3.03 -21.96
N GLY A 87 -5.01 2.95 -22.57
CA GLY A 87 -5.80 4.12 -22.95
C GLY A 87 -6.22 4.96 -21.75
N VAL A 88 -6.81 4.31 -20.74
CA VAL A 88 -7.21 4.97 -19.49
C VAL A 88 -6.00 5.50 -18.72
N GLY A 89 -4.94 4.68 -18.57
CA GLY A 89 -3.71 5.09 -17.90
C GLY A 89 -3.01 6.25 -18.60
N GLY A 90 -2.97 6.24 -19.94
CA GLY A 90 -2.46 7.34 -20.77
C GLY A 90 -3.30 8.61 -20.64
N ALA A 91 -4.63 8.48 -20.66
CA ALA A 91 -5.54 9.62 -20.48
C ALA A 91 -5.37 10.25 -19.07
N ILE A 92 -5.27 9.43 -18.02
CA ILE A 92 -5.04 9.91 -16.66
C ILE A 92 -3.67 10.60 -16.56
N TYR A 93 -2.63 10.01 -17.15
CA TYR A 93 -1.32 10.64 -17.20
C TYR A 93 -1.37 12.01 -17.89
N LEU A 94 -2.04 12.13 -19.03
CA LEU A 94 -2.23 13.41 -19.73
C LEU A 94 -3.00 14.42 -18.87
N VAL A 95 -4.07 13.98 -18.19
CA VAL A 95 -4.81 14.84 -17.25
C VAL A 95 -3.91 15.33 -16.12
N LEU A 96 -3.06 14.46 -15.55
CA LEU A 96 -2.09 14.84 -14.53
C LEU A 96 -1.04 15.81 -15.08
N CYS A 97 -0.54 15.60 -16.28
CA CYS A 97 0.41 16.51 -16.93
C CYS A 97 -0.20 17.90 -17.19
N ILE A 98 -1.45 17.95 -17.63
CA ILE A 98 -2.17 19.21 -17.85
C ILE A 98 -2.48 19.88 -16.51
N SER A 99 -2.84 19.12 -15.47
CA SER A 99 -3.14 19.65 -14.13
C SER A 99 -1.89 19.96 -13.30
N ALA A 100 -0.69 19.59 -13.74
CA ALA A 100 0.56 19.83 -13.02
C ALA A 100 0.78 21.30 -12.59
N PRO A 101 0.48 22.35 -13.43
CA PRO A 101 0.58 23.74 -12.99
C PRO A 101 -0.37 24.06 -11.83
N TRP A 102 -1.60 23.53 -11.83
CA TRP A 102 -2.58 23.75 -10.78
C TRP A 102 -2.18 23.02 -9.48
N ILE A 103 -1.63 21.80 -9.59
CA ILE A 103 -1.08 21.07 -8.44
C ILE A 103 0.09 21.84 -7.82
N ALA A 104 1.00 22.35 -8.64
CA ALA A 104 2.14 23.18 -8.19
C ALA A 104 1.67 24.48 -7.52
N ALA A 105 0.64 25.14 -8.08
CA ALA A 105 0.02 26.34 -7.49
C ALA A 105 -0.71 26.01 -6.18
N PHE A 106 -1.40 24.87 -6.10
CA PHE A 106 -2.11 24.43 -4.90
C PHE A 106 -1.18 24.29 -3.71
N TYR A 107 0.02 23.75 -3.91
CA TYR A 107 1.04 23.58 -2.88
C TYR A 107 2.04 24.74 -2.77
N HIS A 108 1.94 25.74 -3.62
CA HIS A 108 2.92 26.84 -3.75
C HIS A 108 4.35 26.33 -3.99
N GLN A 109 4.50 25.23 -4.74
CA GLN A 109 5.78 24.56 -5.03
C GLN A 109 5.97 24.36 -6.54
N PRO A 110 6.65 25.28 -7.27
CA PRO A 110 6.81 25.20 -8.74
C PRO A 110 7.51 23.92 -9.21
N VAL A 111 8.40 23.38 -8.41
CA VAL A 111 9.16 22.14 -8.72
C VAL A 111 8.24 20.94 -8.92
N LEU A 112 7.07 20.89 -8.27
CA LEU A 112 6.10 19.80 -8.40
C LEU A 112 5.62 19.59 -9.83
N ARG A 113 5.62 20.65 -10.67
CA ARG A 113 5.21 20.54 -12.08
C ARG A 113 6.02 19.49 -12.85
N GLY A 114 7.34 19.52 -12.71
CA GLY A 114 8.22 18.54 -13.37
C GLY A 114 8.16 17.16 -12.71
N ILE A 115 8.03 17.13 -11.38
CA ILE A 115 7.95 15.87 -10.62
C ILE A 115 6.68 15.08 -11.01
N VAL A 116 5.53 15.75 -11.18
CA VAL A 116 4.27 15.13 -11.65
C VAL A 116 4.46 14.44 -13.00
N TRP A 117 5.17 15.08 -13.94
CA TRP A 117 5.43 14.49 -15.25
C TRP A 117 6.24 13.21 -15.16
N VAL A 118 7.29 13.21 -14.35
CA VAL A 118 8.13 12.01 -14.17
C VAL A 118 7.38 10.94 -13.42
N MET A 119 6.88 11.22 -12.21
CA MET A 119 6.23 10.21 -11.38
C MET A 119 4.95 9.66 -12.02
N GLY A 120 4.20 10.50 -12.75
CA GLY A 120 2.99 10.10 -13.46
C GLY A 120 3.22 9.04 -14.54
N LEU A 121 4.42 8.99 -15.14
CA LEU A 121 4.78 7.96 -16.13
C LEU A 121 4.66 6.54 -15.51
N GLY A 122 4.87 6.41 -14.20
CA GLY A 122 4.67 5.16 -13.48
C GLY A 122 3.26 4.58 -13.62
N ILE A 123 2.24 5.42 -13.79
CA ILE A 123 0.84 4.99 -14.00
C ILE A 123 0.71 4.23 -15.31
N VAL A 124 1.29 4.78 -16.40
CA VAL A 124 1.25 4.14 -17.73
C VAL A 124 2.01 2.82 -17.72
N LEU A 125 3.19 2.79 -17.08
CA LEU A 125 4.00 1.58 -16.95
C LEU A 125 3.27 0.49 -16.15
N ASN A 126 2.62 0.85 -15.05
CA ASN A 126 1.81 -0.10 -14.26
C ASN A 126 0.59 -0.59 -15.07
N ALA A 127 -0.09 0.26 -15.81
CA ALA A 127 -1.18 -0.13 -16.70
C ALA A 127 -0.70 -1.14 -17.76
N ALA A 128 0.48 -0.92 -18.34
CA ALA A 128 1.11 -1.83 -19.30
C ALA A 128 1.46 -3.20 -18.69
N SER A 129 1.74 -3.27 -17.38
CA SER A 129 2.10 -4.51 -16.69
C SER A 129 0.89 -5.31 -16.18
N SER A 130 -0.32 -4.74 -16.18
CA SER A 130 -1.51 -5.33 -15.54
C SER A 130 -1.87 -6.71 -16.12
N VAL A 131 -1.99 -6.83 -17.44
CA VAL A 131 -2.36 -8.09 -18.11
C VAL A 131 -1.27 -9.16 -18.00
N PRO A 132 0.03 -8.87 -18.30
CA PRO A 132 1.08 -9.85 -18.10
C PRO A 132 1.20 -10.33 -16.64
N THR A 133 1.03 -9.43 -15.67
CA THR A 133 1.02 -9.78 -14.24
C THR A 133 -0.16 -10.69 -13.90
N ALA A 134 -1.38 -10.39 -14.38
CA ALA A 134 -2.56 -11.22 -14.18
C ALA A 134 -2.37 -12.63 -14.77
N ARG A 135 -1.73 -12.74 -15.95
CA ARG A 135 -1.39 -14.03 -16.55
C ARG A 135 -0.44 -14.85 -15.68
N LEU A 136 0.69 -14.27 -15.25
CA LEU A 136 1.65 -14.95 -14.38
C LEU A 136 1.03 -15.37 -13.05
N THR A 137 0.12 -14.54 -12.51
CA THR A 137 -0.62 -14.85 -11.28
C THR A 137 -1.56 -16.04 -11.49
N ARG A 138 -2.30 -16.09 -12.60
CA ARG A 138 -3.22 -17.17 -12.95
C ARG A 138 -2.48 -18.50 -13.15
N GLU A 139 -1.28 -18.45 -13.76
CA GLU A 139 -0.42 -19.59 -13.97
C GLU A 139 0.40 -19.96 -12.70
N MET A 140 0.17 -19.27 -11.59
CA MET A 140 0.88 -19.47 -10.31
C MET A 140 2.41 -19.33 -10.44
N GLN A 141 2.90 -18.55 -11.38
CA GLN A 141 4.33 -18.33 -11.63
C GLN A 141 4.92 -17.28 -10.67
N PHE A 142 4.71 -17.47 -9.38
CA PHE A 142 5.13 -16.53 -8.34
C PHE A 142 6.63 -16.28 -8.32
N ALA A 143 7.45 -17.28 -8.64
CA ALA A 143 8.91 -17.12 -8.71
C ALA A 143 9.32 -16.07 -9.75
N ARG A 144 8.72 -16.07 -10.94
CA ARG A 144 9.00 -15.07 -11.99
C ARG A 144 8.56 -13.68 -11.59
N MET A 145 7.41 -13.57 -10.93
CA MET A 145 6.93 -12.29 -10.38
C MET A 145 7.88 -11.77 -9.30
N SER A 146 8.35 -12.65 -8.41
CA SER A 146 9.31 -12.31 -7.36
C SER A 146 10.63 -11.81 -7.94
N ILE A 147 11.14 -12.46 -8.97
CA ILE A 147 12.36 -12.01 -9.68
C ILE A 147 12.15 -10.64 -10.33
N ALA A 148 11.00 -10.41 -10.98
CA ALA A 148 10.68 -9.13 -11.60
C ALA A 148 10.63 -7.98 -10.58
N ASN A 149 10.00 -8.21 -9.41
CA ASN A 149 9.93 -7.23 -8.34
C ASN A 149 11.31 -6.97 -7.71
N ALA A 150 12.08 -8.03 -7.44
CA ALA A 150 13.42 -7.91 -6.87
C ALA A 150 14.39 -7.17 -7.82
N ALA A 151 14.39 -7.51 -9.10
CA ALA A 151 15.18 -6.82 -10.11
C ALA A 151 14.76 -5.36 -10.25
N GLY A 152 13.44 -5.08 -10.29
CA GLY A 152 12.90 -3.73 -10.32
C GLY A 152 13.36 -2.90 -9.11
N THR A 153 13.28 -3.46 -7.91
CA THR A 153 13.70 -2.79 -6.68
C THR A 153 15.19 -2.50 -6.67
N LEU A 154 16.02 -3.47 -7.09
CA LEU A 154 17.46 -3.30 -7.12
C LEU A 154 17.91 -2.22 -8.11
N VAL A 155 17.37 -2.24 -9.33
CA VAL A 155 17.69 -1.23 -10.36
C VAL A 155 17.17 0.15 -9.93
N ALA A 156 15.95 0.24 -9.39
CA ALA A 156 15.41 1.49 -8.89
C ALA A 156 16.27 2.07 -7.77
N ALA A 157 16.73 1.22 -6.83
CA ALA A 157 17.64 1.63 -5.77
C ALA A 157 18.97 2.15 -6.34
N ALA A 158 19.56 1.45 -7.29
CA ALA A 158 20.81 1.87 -7.93
C ALA A 158 20.65 3.21 -8.67
N VAL A 159 19.56 3.40 -9.43
CA VAL A 159 19.25 4.67 -10.12
C VAL A 159 19.07 5.81 -9.13
N ALA A 160 18.24 5.61 -8.09
CA ALA A 160 17.97 6.65 -7.12
C ALA A 160 19.23 7.05 -6.32
N ILE A 161 20.05 6.07 -5.90
CA ILE A 161 21.32 6.32 -5.19
C ILE A 161 22.30 7.07 -6.08
N THR A 162 22.47 6.66 -7.34
CA THR A 162 23.39 7.36 -8.27
C THR A 162 22.95 8.78 -8.55
N MET A 163 21.66 9.05 -8.65
CA MET A 163 21.12 10.40 -8.79
C MET A 163 21.34 11.24 -7.52
N ALA A 164 21.13 10.65 -6.33
CA ALA A 164 21.36 11.33 -5.06
C ALA A 164 22.83 11.71 -4.89
N LEU A 165 23.76 10.82 -5.23
CA LEU A 165 25.21 11.08 -5.21
C LEU A 165 25.62 12.19 -6.18
N ARG A 166 24.88 12.39 -7.26
CA ARG A 166 25.08 13.51 -8.22
C ARG A 166 24.40 14.81 -7.78
N GLY A 167 23.77 14.85 -6.60
CA GLY A 167 23.10 16.03 -6.09
C GLY A 167 21.76 16.35 -6.76
N ALA A 168 21.10 15.36 -7.35
CA ALA A 168 19.82 15.58 -8.04
C ALA A 168 18.62 15.88 -7.09
N GLY A 169 18.81 15.83 -5.76
CA GLY A 169 17.76 16.18 -4.79
C GLY A 169 16.50 15.35 -4.97
N VAL A 170 15.34 15.99 -4.98
CA VAL A 170 14.02 15.38 -5.11
C VAL A 170 13.86 14.47 -6.34
N TRP A 171 14.60 14.71 -7.42
CA TRP A 171 14.55 13.89 -8.63
C TRP A 171 15.01 12.45 -8.40
N SER A 172 15.88 12.22 -7.41
CA SER A 172 16.29 10.88 -6.98
C SER A 172 15.12 10.07 -6.44
N VAL A 173 14.21 10.73 -5.69
CA VAL A 173 13.00 10.09 -5.17
C VAL A 173 11.94 9.94 -6.26
N ALA A 174 11.79 10.94 -7.12
CA ALA A 174 10.82 10.94 -8.20
C ALA A 174 11.06 9.82 -9.22
N THR A 175 12.31 9.58 -9.59
CA THR A 175 12.68 8.54 -10.58
C THR A 175 12.61 7.13 -10.02
N LEU A 176 12.67 6.96 -8.71
CA LEU A 176 12.64 5.65 -8.04
C LEU A 176 11.41 4.83 -8.43
N GLY A 177 10.21 5.41 -8.31
CA GLY A 177 8.95 4.73 -8.65
C GLY A 177 8.86 4.37 -10.13
N VAL A 178 9.35 5.24 -10.99
CA VAL A 178 9.35 5.03 -12.45
C VAL A 178 10.33 3.94 -12.86
N ALA A 179 11.54 3.95 -12.31
CA ALA A 179 12.54 2.92 -12.57
C ALA A 179 12.05 1.54 -12.10
N LEU A 180 11.47 1.48 -10.90
CA LEU A 180 10.84 0.26 -10.39
C LEU A 180 9.74 -0.26 -11.33
N ALA A 181 8.80 0.61 -11.70
CA ALA A 181 7.70 0.25 -12.59
C ALA A 181 8.21 -0.17 -13.98
N GLY A 182 9.19 0.54 -14.54
CA GLY A 182 9.76 0.25 -15.86
C GLY A 182 10.44 -1.11 -15.93
N VAL A 183 11.37 -1.38 -15.01
CA VAL A 183 12.09 -2.66 -14.97
C VAL A 183 11.14 -3.82 -14.68
N ARG A 184 10.25 -3.66 -13.69
CA ARG A 184 9.22 -4.66 -13.38
C ARG A 184 8.37 -4.97 -14.61
N THR A 185 7.88 -3.94 -15.29
CA THR A 185 7.06 -4.10 -16.51
C THR A 185 7.83 -4.85 -17.58
N ALA A 186 9.09 -4.48 -17.87
CA ALA A 186 9.92 -5.16 -18.84
C ALA A 186 10.11 -6.65 -18.49
N CYS A 187 10.47 -6.95 -17.25
CA CYS A 187 10.66 -8.35 -16.80
C CYS A 187 9.36 -9.16 -16.92
N VAL A 188 8.22 -8.60 -16.47
CA VAL A 188 6.94 -9.32 -16.53
C VAL A 188 6.52 -9.58 -17.98
N TRP A 189 6.76 -8.64 -18.90
CA TRP A 189 6.51 -8.86 -20.33
C TRP A 189 7.39 -9.97 -20.92
N VAL A 190 8.67 -10.01 -20.58
CA VAL A 190 9.58 -11.08 -21.02
C VAL A 190 9.10 -12.43 -20.48
N PHE A 191 8.79 -12.52 -19.20
CA PHE A 191 8.34 -13.76 -18.57
C PHE A 191 6.98 -14.23 -19.08
N ALA A 192 6.04 -13.30 -19.35
CA ALA A 192 4.73 -13.63 -19.90
C ALA A 192 4.79 -14.11 -21.36
N ARG A 193 5.82 -13.72 -22.13
CA ARG A 193 6.03 -14.22 -23.49
C ARG A 193 6.54 -15.66 -23.50
N THR A 194 7.33 -16.06 -22.52
CA THR A 194 7.94 -17.41 -22.40
C THR A 194 7.04 -18.40 -21.64
N ALA A 195 5.93 -17.94 -21.06
CA ALA A 195 4.95 -18.80 -20.41
C ALA A 195 4.19 -19.62 -21.48
N GLU A 196 4.01 -20.93 -21.22
CA GLU A 196 3.22 -21.80 -22.10
C GLU A 196 1.80 -21.24 -22.23
N ARG A 197 1.41 -21.01 -23.46
CA ARG A 197 0.08 -20.52 -23.80
C ARG A 197 -0.83 -21.72 -23.93
N ALA A 198 -1.68 -21.95 -22.93
CA ALA A 198 -2.86 -22.77 -23.18
C ALA A 198 -3.68 -22.10 -24.30
N ASP A 199 -3.94 -22.81 -25.36
CA ASP A 199 -4.84 -22.35 -26.41
C ASP A 199 -6.23 -22.28 -25.79
N ALA A 200 -6.59 -21.10 -25.34
CA ALA A 200 -7.91 -20.88 -24.76
C ALA A 200 -8.94 -20.80 -25.90
N GLU A 201 -9.96 -21.62 -25.81
CA GLU A 201 -11.15 -21.54 -26.67
C GLU A 201 -11.75 -20.11 -26.63
N PRO A 202 -12.49 -19.69 -27.66
CA PRO A 202 -13.14 -18.40 -27.69
C PRO A 202 -14.03 -18.23 -26.45
N SER A 203 -13.66 -17.31 -25.58
CA SER A 203 -14.32 -17.08 -24.30
C SER A 203 -15.73 -16.54 -24.50
N THR A 204 -16.68 -17.08 -23.73
CA THR A 204 -18.06 -16.59 -23.62
C THR A 204 -18.19 -15.37 -22.72
N VAL A 205 -17.10 -14.93 -22.08
CA VAL A 205 -17.08 -13.81 -21.12
C VAL A 205 -17.17 -12.49 -21.87
N ALA A 206 -18.19 -11.68 -21.56
CA ALA A 206 -18.33 -10.35 -22.12
C ALA A 206 -17.38 -9.35 -21.43
N PHE A 207 -16.72 -8.48 -22.20
CA PHE A 207 -15.85 -7.42 -21.65
C PHE A 207 -16.59 -6.51 -20.66
N ARG A 208 -17.91 -6.32 -20.84
CA ARG A 208 -18.79 -5.55 -19.94
C ARG A 208 -18.84 -6.15 -18.52
N ASP A 209 -18.79 -7.48 -18.40
CA ASP A 209 -18.85 -8.15 -17.09
C ASP A 209 -17.56 -7.94 -16.31
N LEU A 210 -16.41 -7.92 -17.00
CA LEU A 210 -15.12 -7.55 -16.40
C LEU A 210 -15.12 -6.10 -15.92
N LEU A 211 -15.64 -5.17 -16.73
CA LEU A 211 -15.75 -3.75 -16.33
C LEU A 211 -16.66 -3.58 -15.12
N ARG A 212 -17.80 -4.28 -15.07
CA ARG A 212 -18.72 -4.23 -13.93
C ARG A 212 -18.08 -4.75 -12.65
N TYR A 213 -17.33 -5.84 -12.72
CA TYR A 213 -16.56 -6.34 -11.58
C TYR A 213 -15.45 -5.36 -11.19
N GLY A 214 -14.67 -4.91 -12.17
CA GLY A 214 -13.55 -4.00 -11.99
C GLY A 214 -13.98 -2.66 -11.38
N SER A 215 -15.13 -2.10 -11.77
CA SER A 215 -15.63 -0.83 -11.23
C SER A 215 -15.88 -0.88 -9.72
N GLY A 216 -16.36 -2.01 -9.20
CA GLY A 216 -16.53 -2.21 -7.75
C GLY A 216 -15.19 -2.25 -7.01
N VAL A 217 -14.20 -2.95 -7.58
CA VAL A 217 -12.84 -3.00 -7.02
C VAL A 217 -12.19 -1.62 -7.05
N THR A 218 -12.33 -0.89 -8.17
CA THR A 218 -11.80 0.47 -8.34
C THR A 218 -12.42 1.44 -7.35
N ALA A 219 -13.74 1.42 -7.17
CA ALA A 219 -14.43 2.29 -6.21
C ALA A 219 -13.93 2.09 -4.78
N SER A 220 -13.78 0.83 -4.34
CA SER A 220 -13.19 0.51 -3.03
C SER A 220 -11.73 0.99 -2.91
N GLY A 221 -10.93 0.76 -3.96
CA GLY A 221 -9.54 1.19 -4.02
C GLY A 221 -9.40 2.72 -3.98
N LEU A 222 -10.29 3.47 -4.63
CA LEU A 222 -10.30 4.94 -4.60
C LEU A 222 -10.56 5.47 -3.19
N ILE A 223 -11.58 4.96 -2.50
CA ILE A 223 -11.89 5.36 -1.13
C ILE A 223 -10.68 5.12 -0.23
N HIS A 224 -10.04 3.95 -0.37
CA HIS A 224 -8.84 3.61 0.39
C HIS A 224 -7.66 4.53 0.05
N SER A 225 -7.40 4.76 -1.24
CA SER A 225 -6.30 5.61 -1.70
C SER A 225 -6.43 7.06 -1.22
N VAL A 226 -7.63 7.62 -1.30
CA VAL A 226 -7.90 8.97 -0.78
C VAL A 226 -7.65 9.01 0.73
N TYR A 227 -8.18 8.06 1.48
CA TYR A 227 -8.09 8.05 2.93
C TYR A 227 -6.65 7.97 3.45
N ILE A 228 -5.82 7.09 2.90
CA ILE A 228 -4.44 6.91 3.36
C ILE A 228 -3.53 8.10 3.01
N ASN A 229 -3.78 8.78 1.89
CA ASN A 229 -2.96 9.91 1.44
C ASN A 229 -3.48 11.27 1.95
N LEU A 230 -4.63 11.30 2.64
CA LEU A 230 -5.27 12.55 3.06
C LEU A 230 -4.42 13.32 4.09
N TYR A 231 -3.73 12.60 4.97
CA TYR A 231 -2.83 13.19 5.97
C TYR A 231 -1.67 13.95 5.31
N GLU A 232 -1.06 13.37 4.27
CA GLU A 232 0.03 13.99 3.52
C GLU A 232 -0.47 15.17 2.68
N LEU A 233 -1.69 15.07 2.10
CA LEU A 233 -2.31 16.16 1.37
C LEU A 233 -2.50 17.39 2.27
N ILE A 234 -3.10 17.19 3.46
CA ILE A 234 -3.40 18.29 4.40
C ILE A 234 -2.10 18.88 4.94
N LEU A 235 -1.14 18.06 5.35
CA LEU A 235 0.18 18.52 5.79
C LEU A 235 0.87 19.36 4.72
N GLY A 236 0.85 18.88 3.47
CA GLY A 236 1.46 19.60 2.34
C GLY A 236 0.81 20.93 2.03
N LYS A 237 -0.52 21.05 2.22
CA LYS A 237 -1.25 22.29 1.99
C LYS A 237 -1.11 23.29 3.14
N MET A 238 -1.12 22.80 4.38
CA MET A 238 -1.22 23.65 5.60
C MET A 238 0.14 24.00 6.19
N GLN A 239 1.17 23.21 5.92
CA GLN A 239 2.50 23.35 6.50
C GLN A 239 3.54 23.61 5.37
N ASN A 240 4.56 22.79 5.32
CA ASN A 240 5.64 22.86 4.34
C ASN A 240 6.08 21.45 3.90
N PRO A 241 6.83 21.32 2.80
CA PRO A 241 7.32 20.02 2.35
C PRO A 241 8.15 19.27 3.41
N ALA A 242 8.94 19.97 4.21
CA ALA A 242 9.73 19.36 5.27
C ALA A 242 8.85 18.63 6.29
N ALA A 243 7.73 19.23 6.71
CA ALA A 243 6.78 18.61 7.64
C ALA A 243 6.19 17.31 7.06
N VAL A 244 5.85 17.30 5.77
CA VAL A 244 5.38 16.09 5.07
C VAL A 244 6.47 15.02 5.04
N GLY A 245 7.71 15.41 4.76
CA GLY A 245 8.86 14.50 4.77
C GLY A 245 9.11 13.86 6.13
N LEU A 246 9.07 14.67 7.19
CA LEU A 246 9.22 14.20 8.58
C LEU A 246 8.09 13.24 9.00
N TYR A 247 6.83 13.57 8.66
CA TYR A 247 5.69 12.70 8.89
C TYR A 247 5.81 11.37 8.12
N ASN A 248 6.08 11.46 6.83
CA ASN A 248 6.20 10.29 5.95
C ASN A 248 7.31 9.35 6.42
N ARG A 249 8.45 9.90 6.84
CA ARG A 249 9.56 9.11 7.36
C ARG A 249 9.21 8.45 8.69
N GLY A 250 8.62 9.19 9.63
CA GLY A 250 8.13 8.63 10.91
C GLY A 250 7.11 7.53 10.71
N ASN A 251 6.09 7.78 9.87
CA ASN A 251 5.06 6.81 9.53
C ASN A 251 5.62 5.58 8.81
N GLY A 252 6.59 5.78 7.93
CA GLY A 252 7.25 4.68 7.18
C GLY A 252 7.93 3.66 8.09
N TRP A 253 8.62 4.09 9.15
CA TRP A 253 9.24 3.19 10.12
C TRP A 253 8.23 2.36 10.88
N VAL A 254 7.19 3.01 11.36
CA VAL A 254 6.12 2.37 12.12
C VAL A 254 5.38 1.36 11.23
N THR A 255 5.06 1.77 10.02
CA THR A 255 4.40 0.90 9.02
C THR A 255 5.28 -0.28 8.62
N ALA A 256 6.61 -0.09 8.48
CA ALA A 256 7.53 -1.17 8.15
C ALA A 256 7.56 -2.25 9.25
N ALA A 257 7.59 -1.86 10.53
CA ALA A 257 7.52 -2.80 11.65
C ALA A 257 6.20 -3.60 11.65
N CYS A 258 5.08 -2.92 11.43
CA CYS A 258 3.76 -3.56 11.36
C CYS A 258 3.62 -4.49 10.15
N ASN A 259 4.11 -4.10 8.98
CA ASN A 259 4.07 -4.91 7.76
C ASN A 259 4.94 -6.17 7.83
N PHE A 260 5.88 -6.23 8.75
CA PHE A 260 6.66 -7.44 9.00
C PHE A 260 5.88 -8.44 9.86
N VAL A 261 5.22 -7.99 10.93
CA VAL A 261 4.55 -8.85 11.91
C VAL A 261 3.13 -9.22 11.51
N ASN A 262 2.29 -8.23 11.16
CA ASN A 262 0.86 -8.43 10.94
C ASN A 262 0.52 -9.45 9.84
N PRO A 263 1.11 -9.42 8.63
CA PRO A 263 0.78 -10.38 7.59
C PRO A 263 1.19 -11.83 7.92
N ALA A 264 2.23 -12.01 8.74
CA ALA A 264 2.65 -13.34 9.19
C ALA A 264 1.58 -13.96 10.13
N ILE A 265 1.06 -13.14 11.04
CA ILE A 265 0.00 -13.58 11.97
C ILE A 265 -1.32 -13.79 11.24
N GLU A 266 -1.72 -12.88 10.35
CA GLU A 266 -2.98 -12.97 9.60
C GLU A 266 -3.07 -14.24 8.76
N ARG A 267 -1.98 -14.68 8.13
CA ARG A 267 -1.93 -15.93 7.36
C ARG A 267 -2.28 -17.17 8.16
N VAL A 268 -1.93 -17.17 9.46
CA VAL A 268 -2.20 -18.29 10.38
C VAL A 268 -3.52 -18.07 11.10
N ALA A 269 -3.81 -16.85 11.51
CA ALA A 269 -5.00 -16.52 12.28
C ALA A 269 -6.28 -16.72 11.46
N PHE A 270 -6.33 -16.27 10.21
CA PHE A 270 -7.53 -16.33 9.38
C PHE A 270 -8.09 -17.76 9.22
N PRO A 271 -7.33 -18.79 8.77
CA PRO A 271 -7.86 -20.15 8.62
C PRO A 271 -8.19 -20.83 9.96
N VAL A 272 -7.52 -20.43 11.05
CA VAL A 272 -7.80 -20.98 12.38
C VAL A 272 -9.05 -20.36 12.97
N LEU A 273 -9.26 -19.04 12.82
CA LEU A 273 -10.47 -18.34 13.26
C LEU A 273 -11.71 -18.78 12.47
N ALA A 274 -11.54 -19.17 11.21
CA ALA A 274 -12.62 -19.76 10.41
C ALA A 274 -13.08 -21.14 10.91
N LYS A 275 -12.21 -21.86 11.66
CA LYS A 275 -12.52 -23.18 12.20
C LYS A 275 -12.87 -23.18 13.70
N THR A 276 -12.28 -22.28 14.47
CA THR A 276 -12.41 -22.24 15.94
C THR A 276 -12.34 -20.80 16.46
N GLU A 277 -13.45 -20.31 16.98
CA GLU A 277 -13.56 -18.94 17.49
C GLU A 277 -12.77 -18.69 18.78
N THR A 278 -12.52 -19.73 19.57
CA THR A 278 -11.90 -19.62 20.90
C THR A 278 -10.43 -19.20 20.90
N ARG A 279 -9.76 -19.19 19.75
CA ARG A 279 -8.33 -18.91 19.65
C ARG A 279 -7.98 -17.43 19.31
N GLY A 280 -8.97 -16.55 19.13
CA GLY A 280 -8.73 -15.14 18.81
C GLY A 280 -7.82 -14.43 19.81
N MET A 281 -8.03 -14.66 21.12
CA MET A 281 -7.19 -14.07 22.17
C MET A 281 -5.73 -14.55 22.14
N ARG A 282 -5.47 -15.78 21.72
CA ARG A 282 -4.08 -16.29 21.57
C ARG A 282 -3.35 -15.60 20.43
N PHE A 283 -4.03 -15.34 19.30
CA PHE A 283 -3.45 -14.60 18.18
C PHE A 283 -3.25 -13.13 18.52
N LEU A 284 -4.16 -12.53 19.30
CA LEU A 284 -3.98 -11.19 19.84
C LEU A 284 -2.74 -11.12 20.74
N ALA A 285 -2.63 -12.04 21.71
CA ALA A 285 -1.47 -12.10 22.60
C ALA A 285 -0.16 -12.30 21.81
N LEU A 286 -0.16 -13.19 20.81
CA LEU A 286 1.00 -13.42 19.95
C LEU A 286 1.39 -12.16 19.17
N ASN A 287 0.41 -11.43 18.64
CA ASN A 287 0.66 -10.16 17.92
C ASN A 287 1.27 -9.11 18.86
N ILE A 288 0.70 -8.96 20.04
CA ILE A 288 1.22 -8.03 21.08
C ILE A 288 2.66 -8.40 21.46
N VAL A 289 2.93 -9.68 21.76
CA VAL A 289 4.26 -10.14 22.17
C VAL A 289 5.31 -9.97 21.07
N LEU A 290 4.93 -10.09 19.82
CA LEU A 290 5.86 -9.91 18.70
C LEU A 290 6.05 -8.44 18.29
N LEU A 291 4.99 -7.63 18.33
CA LEU A 291 5.02 -6.25 17.82
C LEU A 291 5.44 -5.23 18.89
N TRP A 292 4.88 -5.29 20.09
CA TRP A 292 5.08 -4.25 21.10
C TRP A 292 6.53 -4.11 21.59
N PRO A 293 7.30 -5.20 21.82
CA PRO A 293 8.70 -5.04 22.22
C PRO A 293 9.52 -4.31 21.16
N GLY A 294 9.31 -4.59 19.88
CA GLY A 294 9.98 -3.89 18.78
C GLY A 294 9.60 -2.41 18.74
N LEU A 295 8.31 -2.09 18.92
CA LEU A 295 7.83 -0.70 18.99
C LEU A 295 8.37 0.01 20.24
N ALA A 296 8.46 -0.66 21.38
CA ALA A 296 9.04 -0.10 22.61
C ALA A 296 10.51 0.22 22.44
N VAL A 297 11.31 -0.66 21.86
CA VAL A 297 12.72 -0.41 21.51
C VAL A 297 12.81 0.80 20.59
N LEU A 298 11.99 0.85 19.54
CA LEU A 298 11.98 1.97 18.60
C LEU A 298 11.55 3.29 19.27
N TRP A 299 10.65 3.26 20.24
CA TRP A 299 10.19 4.44 20.98
C TRP A 299 11.24 4.98 21.95
N ILE A 300 11.90 4.10 22.72
CA ILE A 300 12.90 4.46 23.73
C ILE A 300 14.14 5.04 23.04
N TRP A 301 14.73 4.28 22.11
CA TRP A 301 15.94 4.64 21.39
C TRP A 301 15.68 5.38 20.06
N ALA A 302 14.50 6.02 19.92
CA ALA A 302 14.15 6.76 18.70
C ALA A 302 15.23 7.81 18.29
N PRO A 303 15.74 8.68 19.19
CA PRO A 303 16.74 9.67 18.81
C PRO A 303 18.05 9.04 18.32
N GLU A 304 18.53 8.02 19.05
CA GLU A 304 19.78 7.33 18.75
C GLU A 304 19.69 6.56 17.44
N ILE A 305 18.58 5.84 17.23
CA ILE A 305 18.33 5.08 16.01
C ILE A 305 18.23 6.03 14.81
N VAL A 306 17.44 7.10 14.92
CA VAL A 306 17.25 8.08 13.83
C VAL A 306 18.58 8.76 13.50
N ARG A 307 19.33 9.19 14.51
CA ARG A 307 20.67 9.80 14.31
C ARG A 307 21.63 8.83 13.63
N PHE A 308 21.73 7.61 14.12
CA PHE A 308 22.66 6.61 13.60
C PHE A 308 22.30 6.21 12.16
N VAL A 309 21.01 6.00 11.87
CA VAL A 309 20.55 5.49 10.57
C VAL A 309 20.48 6.60 9.53
N PHE A 310 19.83 7.74 9.85
CA PHE A 310 19.53 8.80 8.88
C PHE A 310 20.37 10.04 9.02
N GLY A 311 20.92 10.31 10.21
CA GLY A 311 21.66 11.51 10.51
C GLY A 311 20.85 12.56 11.27
N ASP A 312 21.56 13.62 11.71
CA ASP A 312 21.00 14.66 12.59
C ASP A 312 19.85 15.46 11.98
N GLN A 313 19.84 15.61 10.66
CA GLN A 313 18.80 16.32 9.92
C GLN A 313 17.39 15.71 10.07
N TRP A 314 17.28 14.46 10.52
CA TRP A 314 16.02 13.75 10.72
C TRP A 314 15.56 13.71 12.18
N LEU A 315 16.30 14.29 13.12
CA LEU A 315 15.92 14.31 14.54
C LEU A 315 14.58 14.99 14.79
N ALA A 316 14.19 15.94 13.95
CA ALA A 316 12.88 16.57 14.00
C ALA A 316 11.71 15.60 13.70
N SER A 317 11.98 14.40 13.14
CA SER A 317 10.97 13.37 12.96
C SER A 317 10.70 12.52 14.21
N VAL A 318 11.57 12.57 15.22
CA VAL A 318 11.46 11.74 16.43
C VAL A 318 10.15 11.96 17.20
N PRO A 319 9.65 13.20 17.42
CA PRO A 319 8.36 13.41 18.05
C PRO A 319 7.22 12.76 17.26
N CYS A 320 7.21 12.89 15.93
CA CYS A 320 6.20 12.25 15.06
C CYS A 320 6.27 10.73 15.17
N LEU A 321 7.48 10.16 15.12
CA LEU A 321 7.71 8.72 15.25
C LEU A 321 7.14 8.19 16.58
N ARG A 322 7.47 8.85 17.70
CA ARG A 322 6.99 8.45 19.04
C ARG A 322 5.48 8.50 19.15
N ILE A 323 4.86 9.56 18.63
CA ILE A 323 3.40 9.69 18.64
C ILE A 323 2.75 8.59 17.78
N LEU A 324 3.22 8.39 16.55
CA LEU A 324 2.66 7.39 15.63
C LEU A 324 2.81 5.95 16.15
N ILE A 325 3.85 5.64 16.91
CA ILE A 325 4.01 4.36 17.59
C ILE A 325 2.84 4.11 18.56
N CYS A 326 2.36 5.14 19.28
CA CYS A 326 1.23 4.99 20.19
C CYS A 326 -0.05 4.52 19.45
N GLY A 327 -0.28 4.99 18.22
CA GLY A 327 -1.40 4.54 17.39
C GLY A 327 -1.31 3.05 17.05
N GLN A 328 -0.11 2.57 16.77
CA GLN A 328 0.10 1.18 16.38
C GLN A 328 -0.09 0.16 17.52
N LEU A 329 -0.13 0.61 18.76
CA LEU A 329 -0.49 -0.26 19.89
C LEU A 329 -1.94 -0.77 19.79
N PHE A 330 -2.81 -0.05 19.08
CA PHE A 330 -4.21 -0.42 18.88
C PHE A 330 -4.43 -1.35 17.68
N THR A 331 -3.53 -1.37 16.70
CA THR A 331 -3.71 -2.14 15.45
C THR A 331 -3.89 -3.64 15.63
N PRO A 332 -3.25 -4.35 16.59
CA PRO A 332 -3.51 -5.77 16.82
C PRO A 332 -4.97 -6.09 17.15
N PHE A 333 -5.64 -5.22 17.90
CA PHE A 333 -7.04 -5.41 18.29
C PHE A 333 -7.96 -5.29 17.07
N GLY A 334 -7.78 -4.24 16.24
CA GLY A 334 -8.55 -4.06 15.01
C GLY A 334 -8.31 -5.19 14.01
N ASN A 335 -7.07 -5.58 13.78
CA ASN A 335 -6.71 -6.64 12.84
C ASN A 335 -7.34 -7.98 13.19
N ILE A 336 -7.28 -8.40 14.45
CA ILE A 336 -7.88 -9.67 14.91
C ILE A 336 -9.41 -9.60 14.79
N ALA A 337 -10.02 -8.48 15.20
CA ALA A 337 -11.46 -8.27 15.09
C ALA A 337 -11.93 -8.33 13.61
N LEU A 338 -11.23 -7.63 12.72
CA LEU A 338 -11.54 -7.62 11.29
C LEU A 338 -11.37 -9.02 10.65
N ASN A 339 -10.32 -9.75 11.03
CA ASN A 339 -10.11 -11.12 10.57
C ASN A 339 -11.19 -12.07 11.07
N ALA A 340 -11.70 -11.88 12.29
CA ALA A 340 -12.83 -12.65 12.82
C ALA A 340 -14.12 -12.36 12.03
N LEU A 341 -14.41 -11.11 11.68
CA LEU A 341 -15.54 -10.73 10.83
C LEU A 341 -15.42 -11.33 9.41
N ARG A 342 -14.23 -11.27 8.82
CA ARG A 342 -13.94 -11.90 7.51
C ARG A 342 -14.12 -13.42 7.56
N ALA A 343 -13.64 -14.07 8.59
CA ALA A 343 -13.75 -15.52 8.78
C ALA A 343 -15.22 -15.99 8.90
N ARG A 344 -16.10 -15.14 9.45
CA ARG A 344 -17.55 -15.37 9.54
C ARG A 344 -18.32 -14.98 8.28
N GLY A 345 -17.67 -14.44 7.26
CA GLY A 345 -18.32 -13.97 6.04
C GLY A 345 -19.22 -12.74 6.22
N ARG A 346 -19.09 -12.00 7.33
CA ARG A 346 -19.94 -10.84 7.68
C ARG A 346 -19.45 -9.55 7.01
N ALA A 347 -19.49 -9.56 5.66
CA ALA A 347 -19.13 -8.39 4.87
C ALA A 347 -20.02 -7.17 5.15
N ASP A 348 -21.27 -7.39 5.55
CA ASP A 348 -22.22 -6.35 5.96
C ASP A 348 -21.69 -5.54 7.17
N LEU A 349 -21.12 -6.22 8.16
CA LEU A 349 -20.55 -5.56 9.33
C LEU A 349 -19.26 -4.82 9.00
N ILE A 350 -18.43 -5.34 8.10
CA ILE A 350 -17.20 -4.69 7.65
C ILE A 350 -17.54 -3.34 6.97
N LEU A 351 -18.55 -3.31 6.11
CA LEU A 351 -19.01 -2.06 5.50
C LEU A 351 -19.54 -1.05 6.53
N ARG A 352 -20.27 -1.53 7.54
CA ARG A 352 -20.76 -0.66 8.63
C ARG A 352 -19.62 -0.12 9.49
N THR A 353 -18.61 -0.93 9.81
CA THR A 353 -17.42 -0.44 10.52
C THR A 353 -16.69 0.63 9.72
N ASP A 354 -16.50 0.44 8.42
CA ASP A 354 -15.88 1.44 7.55
C ASP A 354 -16.68 2.74 7.48
N ALA A 355 -18.01 2.66 7.46
CA ALA A 355 -18.89 3.81 7.45
C ALA A 355 -18.85 4.64 8.76
N VAL A 356 -18.43 4.03 9.87
CA VAL A 356 -18.29 4.74 11.17
C VAL A 356 -16.85 5.22 11.37
N LYS A 357 -15.86 4.35 11.18
CA LYS A 357 -14.46 4.68 11.52
C LYS A 357 -13.85 5.74 10.61
N LYS A 358 -14.16 5.71 9.30
CA LYS A 358 -13.59 6.70 8.36
C LYS A 358 -14.04 8.13 8.62
N PRO A 359 -15.34 8.44 8.84
CA PRO A 359 -15.75 9.78 9.25
C PRO A 359 -15.16 10.22 10.59
N LEU A 360 -15.08 9.33 11.59
CA LEU A 360 -14.42 9.65 12.87
C LEU A 360 -12.94 10.00 12.69
N GLY A 361 -12.22 9.28 11.83
CA GLY A 361 -10.85 9.62 11.47
C GLY A 361 -10.74 10.99 10.78
N LEU A 362 -11.69 11.35 9.91
CA LEU A 362 -11.74 12.68 9.29
C LEU A 362 -12.00 13.79 10.31
N VAL A 363 -12.89 13.57 11.26
CA VAL A 363 -13.14 14.53 12.36
C VAL A 363 -11.89 14.69 13.22
N ALA A 364 -11.23 13.59 13.60
CA ALA A 364 -9.99 13.64 14.36
C ALA A 364 -8.91 14.43 13.59
N LEU A 365 -8.79 14.21 12.28
CA LEU A 365 -7.87 14.93 11.42
C LEU A 365 -8.20 16.45 11.39
N ALA A 366 -9.46 16.82 11.23
CA ALA A 366 -9.91 18.21 11.25
C ALA A 366 -9.57 18.90 12.59
N CYS A 367 -9.76 18.21 13.71
CA CYS A 367 -9.36 18.69 15.03
C CYS A 367 -7.84 18.81 15.21
N GLY A 368 -7.05 17.98 14.53
CA GLY A 368 -5.59 18.03 14.60
C GLY A 368 -4.95 19.15 13.79
N ILE A 369 -5.62 19.65 12.73
CA ILE A 369 -5.08 20.68 11.83
C ILE A 369 -4.54 21.93 12.55
N PRO A 370 -5.24 22.55 13.52
CA PRO A 370 -4.76 23.75 14.19
C PRO A 370 -3.45 23.56 14.95
N PHE A 371 -3.13 22.35 15.35
CA PHE A 371 -1.92 22.02 16.13
C PHE A 371 -0.73 21.59 15.24
N GLY A 372 -0.83 21.79 13.93
CA GLY A 372 0.24 21.53 12.97
C GLY A 372 0.65 20.05 12.89
N LEU A 373 1.93 19.79 12.66
CA LEU A 373 2.46 18.44 12.44
C LEU A 373 2.18 17.48 13.61
N VAL A 374 2.37 17.96 14.85
CA VAL A 374 2.12 17.16 16.07
C VAL A 374 0.64 16.84 16.22
N GLY A 375 -0.24 17.82 15.96
CA GLY A 375 -1.69 17.62 15.99
C GLY A 375 -2.17 16.58 14.97
N ILE A 376 -1.62 16.60 13.77
CA ILE A 376 -1.95 15.62 12.72
C ILE A 376 -1.44 14.22 13.08
N CYS A 377 -0.28 14.10 13.74
CA CYS A 377 0.19 12.82 14.29
C CYS A 377 -0.77 12.27 15.34
N TRP A 378 -1.24 13.11 16.28
CA TRP A 378 -2.23 12.71 17.27
C TRP A 378 -3.60 12.39 16.67
N ALA A 379 -4.01 13.12 15.63
CA ALA A 379 -5.21 12.80 14.86
C ALA A 379 -5.14 11.42 14.23
N LYS A 380 -3.95 11.03 13.71
CA LYS A 380 -3.72 9.67 13.19
C LYS A 380 -3.83 8.62 14.29
N VAL A 381 -3.27 8.87 15.48
CA VAL A 381 -3.41 7.98 16.65
C VAL A 381 -4.87 7.82 17.06
N ALA A 382 -5.62 8.92 17.13
CA ALA A 382 -7.05 8.88 17.42
C ALA A 382 -7.83 8.09 16.37
N SER A 383 -7.49 8.27 15.08
CA SER A 383 -8.07 7.50 13.99
C SER A 383 -7.77 5.98 14.14
N ASP A 384 -6.54 5.59 14.43
CA ASP A 384 -6.15 4.20 14.64
C ASP A 384 -6.88 3.57 15.84
N PHE A 385 -7.07 4.35 16.91
CA PHE A 385 -7.87 3.96 18.07
C PHE A 385 -9.34 3.74 17.71
N PHE A 386 -9.98 4.70 17.01
CA PHE A 386 -11.37 4.57 16.57
C PHE A 386 -11.55 3.39 15.59
N GLU A 387 -10.59 3.15 14.71
CA GLU A 387 -10.60 2.00 13.82
C GLU A 387 -10.60 0.69 14.62
N ALA A 388 -9.67 0.54 15.56
CA ALA A 388 -9.56 -0.65 16.40
C ALA A 388 -10.80 -0.85 17.28
N ALA A 389 -11.32 0.23 17.87
CA ALA A 389 -12.49 0.19 18.73
C ALA A 389 -13.77 -0.18 17.95
N ALA A 390 -13.97 0.41 16.76
CA ALA A 390 -15.11 0.09 15.91
C ALA A 390 -15.07 -1.37 15.43
N ASP A 391 -13.91 -1.84 14.94
CA ASP A 391 -13.74 -3.22 14.50
C ASP A 391 -13.98 -4.22 15.64
N ALA A 392 -13.47 -3.94 16.85
CA ALA A 392 -13.69 -4.76 18.03
C ALA A 392 -15.17 -4.77 18.47
N TRP A 393 -15.82 -3.60 18.49
CA TRP A 393 -17.24 -3.46 18.83
C TRP A 393 -18.14 -4.27 17.89
N TYR A 394 -17.97 -4.13 16.58
CA TYR A 394 -18.78 -4.85 15.62
C TYR A 394 -18.49 -6.35 15.60
N ALA A 395 -17.25 -6.76 15.85
CA ALA A 395 -16.88 -8.17 16.01
C ALA A 395 -17.56 -8.79 17.24
N TRP A 396 -17.63 -8.04 18.36
CA TRP A 396 -18.34 -8.45 19.57
C TRP A 396 -19.85 -8.50 19.34
N ARG A 397 -20.44 -7.46 18.76
CA ARG A 397 -21.88 -7.39 18.46
C ARG A 397 -22.33 -8.46 17.47
N GLY A 398 -21.46 -8.86 16.55
CA GLY A 398 -21.72 -9.98 15.64
C GLY A 398 -21.82 -11.34 16.33
N LYS A 399 -21.38 -11.48 17.60
CA LYS A 399 -21.53 -12.69 18.43
C LYS A 399 -22.87 -12.76 19.18
N LEU A 400 -23.52 -11.64 19.45
CA LEU A 400 -24.73 -11.57 20.28
C LEU A 400 -25.85 -12.51 19.77
N PRO A 401 -26.20 -12.58 18.47
CA PRO A 401 -27.26 -13.46 18.01
C PRO A 401 -26.93 -14.96 18.15
N GLU A 402 -25.66 -15.33 18.21
CA GLU A 402 -25.21 -16.71 18.42
C GLU A 402 -25.26 -17.07 19.91
N LEU A 403 -24.88 -16.15 20.78
CA LEU A 403 -24.99 -16.29 22.23
C LEU A 403 -26.46 -16.39 22.68
N GLU A 404 -27.35 -15.59 22.09
CA GLU A 404 -28.79 -15.65 22.37
C GLU A 404 -29.41 -17.01 21.95
N ARG A 405 -28.97 -17.59 20.81
CA ARG A 405 -29.42 -18.93 20.37
C ARG A 405 -28.85 -20.07 21.21
N MET A 406 -27.73 -19.87 21.89
CA MET A 406 -27.12 -20.87 22.78
C MET A 406 -27.69 -20.83 24.21
N LEU A 407 -28.32 -19.71 24.59
CA LEU A 407 -28.87 -19.47 25.92
C LEU A 407 -30.42 -19.62 25.95
N GLY A 408 -31.11 -19.65 24.83
CA GLY A 408 -32.53 -19.95 24.67
C GLY A 408 -32.79 -21.33 24.07
#